data_b8ca80443dc6c834787027a8d98f64c9
#
_entry.id   b8ca80443dc6c834787027a8d98f64c9
#
_cell.length_a   1.000
_cell.length_b   1.000
_cell.length_c   1.000
_cell.angle_alpha   90.00
_cell.angle_beta   90.00
_cell.angle_gamma   90.00
#
_symmetry.space_group_name_H-M   'P 1'
#
loop_
_entity.id
_entity.type
_entity.pdbx_description
1 polymer ?
#
loop_
_entity_poly.entity_id
_entity_poly.type
_entity_poly.pdbx_seq_one_letter_code
_entity_poly.pdbx_strand_id
1 'polypeptide(L)'
;MSFQAAYIPIGVGTFHLESAQKEFEASVALLKSLSQDVVCPDKMLLTLDDLSAFLDTIQPDVIVLQNITFANAAYASEVLKRFSCPILLWTLREPVIDGGRLRLNSLTGAYSAANAIHAFRGEGQFEYVFGAPQDENVRAELHTMLQATKVLYGLRRLKLCAIGHTPQGFGFGRALDAELLKNFGVTLEAIEARELIDRAKSYSDEDCADYLEKAKAAVAGLD
;
A
#
# COMPACT_ATOMS: atom_id res chain seq x y z
N MET A 1 -11.09 -7.75 -6.51
CA MET A 1 -9.77 -7.17 -6.88
C MET A 1 -8.79 -7.54 -5.77
N SER A 2 -7.55 -7.87 -6.10
CA SER A 2 -6.47 -8.12 -5.14
C SER A 2 -5.78 -6.82 -4.79
N PHE A 3 -5.08 -6.76 -3.64
CA PHE A 3 -4.22 -5.64 -3.26
C PHE A 3 -3.18 -5.37 -4.34
N GLN A 4 -2.93 -4.11 -4.65
CA GLN A 4 -1.93 -3.70 -5.63
C GLN A 4 -1.08 -2.54 -5.10
N ALA A 5 0.23 -2.73 -5.07
CA ALA A 5 1.20 -1.66 -4.88
C ALA A 5 1.79 -1.26 -6.24
N ALA A 6 1.91 0.03 -6.53
CA ALA A 6 2.51 0.50 -7.77
C ALA A 6 3.85 1.18 -7.50
N TYR A 7 4.88 0.74 -8.20
CA TYR A 7 6.16 1.43 -8.26
C TYR A 7 6.21 2.38 -9.45
N ILE A 8 6.46 3.65 -9.19
CA ILE A 8 6.45 4.74 -10.20
C ILE A 8 7.81 5.44 -10.20
N PRO A 9 8.79 4.94 -11.00
CA PRO A 9 10.13 5.51 -11.15
C PRO A 9 10.13 6.67 -12.15
N ILE A 10 10.00 7.90 -11.66
CA ILE A 10 9.97 9.11 -12.51
C ILE A 10 11.35 9.74 -12.66
N GLY A 11 11.59 10.38 -13.80
CA GLY A 11 12.84 11.06 -14.07
C GLY A 11 12.82 11.79 -15.40
N VAL A 12 13.97 12.35 -15.80
CA VAL A 12 14.20 12.92 -17.13
C VAL A 12 15.49 12.40 -17.75
N GLY A 13 15.52 12.24 -19.06
CA GLY A 13 16.63 11.65 -19.81
C GLY A 13 17.90 12.51 -19.90
N THR A 14 17.96 13.68 -19.27
CA THR A 14 19.10 14.60 -19.31
C THR A 14 20.17 14.32 -18.27
N PHE A 15 19.94 13.38 -17.36
CA PHE A 15 20.86 12.91 -16.34
C PHE A 15 21.59 11.63 -16.77
N HIS A 16 22.42 11.05 -15.90
CA HIS A 16 23.25 9.90 -16.24
C HIS A 16 22.43 8.60 -16.26
N LEU A 17 21.94 8.23 -17.43
CA LEU A 17 20.97 7.14 -17.59
C LEU A 17 21.54 5.78 -17.19
N GLU A 18 22.86 5.53 -17.36
CA GLU A 18 23.46 4.25 -16.95
C GLU A 18 23.38 4.08 -15.42
N SER A 19 23.65 5.14 -14.63
CA SER A 19 23.49 5.09 -13.19
C SER A 19 22.03 4.95 -12.80
N ALA A 20 21.13 5.68 -13.45
CA ALA A 20 19.71 5.60 -13.21
C ALA A 20 19.14 4.18 -13.49
N GLN A 21 19.61 3.53 -14.56
CA GLN A 21 19.18 2.17 -14.92
C GLN A 21 19.61 1.15 -13.86
N LYS A 22 20.84 1.25 -13.33
CA LYS A 22 21.31 0.38 -12.23
C LYS A 22 20.45 0.51 -10.98
N GLU A 23 20.11 1.74 -10.60
CA GLU A 23 19.26 1.99 -9.43
C GLU A 23 17.81 1.54 -9.68
N PHE A 24 17.29 1.69 -10.89
CA PHE A 24 15.97 1.19 -11.29
C PHE A 24 15.88 -0.34 -11.15
N GLU A 25 16.84 -1.06 -11.73
CA GLU A 25 16.87 -2.53 -11.67
C GLU A 25 16.99 -3.04 -10.23
N ALA A 26 17.84 -2.41 -9.41
CA ALA A 26 17.99 -2.74 -8.01
C ALA A 26 16.72 -2.43 -7.21
N SER A 27 16.05 -1.31 -7.51
CA SER A 27 14.76 -0.93 -6.87
C SER A 27 13.66 -1.93 -7.20
N VAL A 28 13.54 -2.34 -8.46
CA VAL A 28 12.58 -3.38 -8.89
C VAL A 28 12.87 -4.71 -8.18
N ALA A 29 14.14 -5.12 -8.13
CA ALA A 29 14.54 -6.35 -7.43
C ALA A 29 14.19 -6.31 -5.94
N LEU A 30 14.47 -5.18 -5.26
CA LEU A 30 14.11 -4.99 -3.86
C LEU A 30 12.60 -5.09 -3.66
N LEU A 31 11.80 -4.33 -4.40
CA LEU A 31 10.35 -4.30 -4.26
C LEU A 31 9.71 -5.66 -4.50
N LYS A 32 10.13 -6.38 -5.54
CA LYS A 32 9.66 -7.74 -5.82
C LYS A 32 10.07 -8.75 -4.74
N SER A 33 11.19 -8.52 -4.05
CA SER A 33 11.60 -9.35 -2.90
C SER A 33 10.73 -9.12 -1.65
N LEU A 34 10.12 -7.93 -1.53
CA LEU A 34 9.27 -7.55 -0.39
C LEU A 34 7.81 -7.97 -0.59
N SER A 35 7.30 -7.93 -1.83
CA SER A 35 5.92 -8.30 -2.13
C SER A 35 5.73 -8.70 -3.59
N GLN A 36 4.94 -9.75 -3.80
CA GLN A 36 4.50 -10.17 -5.15
C GLN A 36 3.37 -9.27 -5.70
N ASP A 37 2.75 -8.46 -4.85
CA ASP A 37 1.63 -7.58 -5.20
C ASP A 37 2.13 -6.24 -5.82
N VAL A 38 3.45 -6.08 -6.02
CA VAL A 38 4.03 -4.86 -6.60
C VAL A 38 4.05 -4.92 -8.12
N VAL A 39 3.36 -3.96 -8.73
CA VAL A 39 3.41 -3.72 -10.18
C VAL A 39 4.49 -2.70 -10.49
N CYS A 40 5.41 -3.09 -11.38
CA CYS A 40 6.51 -2.25 -11.82
C CYS A 40 6.39 -2.01 -13.34
N PRO A 41 6.74 -0.82 -13.85
CA PRO A 41 6.88 -0.63 -15.29
C PRO A 41 8.13 -1.38 -15.81
N ASP A 42 8.16 -1.69 -17.09
CA ASP A 42 9.29 -2.37 -17.75
C ASP A 42 10.51 -1.45 -17.92
N LYS A 43 10.33 -0.14 -17.80
CA LYS A 43 11.37 0.88 -17.96
C LYS A 43 11.12 2.06 -17.03
N MET A 44 12.15 2.89 -16.86
CA MET A 44 12.02 4.19 -16.19
C MET A 44 11.02 5.09 -16.96
N LEU A 45 10.23 5.88 -16.23
CA LEU A 45 9.21 6.78 -16.79
C LEU A 45 9.83 8.17 -16.97
N LEU A 46 10.50 8.38 -18.10
CA LEU A 46 11.32 9.56 -18.37
C LEU A 46 10.57 10.68 -19.09
N THR A 47 9.34 10.43 -19.52
CA THR A 47 8.45 11.42 -20.14
C THR A 47 7.06 11.39 -19.49
N LEU A 48 6.30 12.47 -19.61
CA LEU A 48 4.91 12.49 -19.12
C LEU A 48 4.02 11.50 -19.89
N ASP A 49 4.31 11.27 -21.17
CA ASP A 49 3.56 10.29 -21.97
C ASP A 49 3.82 8.85 -21.50
N ASP A 50 5.09 8.48 -21.23
CA ASP A 50 5.41 7.17 -20.63
C ASP A 50 4.73 7.00 -19.28
N LEU A 51 4.78 8.04 -18.44
CA LEU A 51 4.11 8.03 -17.14
C LEU A 51 2.60 7.84 -17.31
N SER A 52 1.96 8.66 -18.16
CA SER A 52 0.52 8.60 -18.40
C SER A 52 0.08 7.21 -18.89
N ALA A 53 0.81 6.64 -19.85
CA ALA A 53 0.53 5.31 -20.38
C ALA A 53 0.63 4.22 -19.29
N PHE A 54 1.63 4.30 -18.40
CA PHE A 54 1.74 3.36 -17.28
C PHE A 54 0.61 3.54 -16.26
N LEU A 55 0.27 4.79 -15.90
CA LEU A 55 -0.81 5.07 -14.95
C LEU A 55 -2.18 4.55 -15.42
N ASP A 56 -2.42 4.47 -16.74
CA ASP A 56 -3.65 3.92 -17.32
C ASP A 56 -3.78 2.40 -17.12
N THR A 57 -2.68 1.71 -16.80
CA THR A 57 -2.66 0.24 -16.62
C THR A 57 -2.83 -0.22 -15.17
N ILE A 58 -2.83 0.68 -14.19
CA ILE A 58 -2.78 0.35 -12.76
C ILE A 58 -3.96 0.90 -11.98
N GLN A 59 -4.29 0.23 -10.86
CA GLN A 59 -5.25 0.71 -9.86
C GLN A 59 -4.68 0.47 -8.46
N PRO A 60 -3.74 1.32 -8.00
CA PRO A 60 -2.97 1.04 -6.80
C PRO A 60 -3.73 1.35 -5.53
N ASP A 61 -3.51 0.51 -4.51
CA ASP A 61 -3.88 0.75 -3.12
C ASP A 61 -2.78 1.51 -2.36
N VAL A 62 -1.55 1.50 -2.89
CA VAL A 62 -0.39 2.27 -2.42
C VAL A 62 0.57 2.55 -3.57
N ILE A 63 1.22 3.70 -3.52
CA ILE A 63 2.23 4.13 -4.51
C ILE A 63 3.59 4.28 -3.84
N VAL A 64 4.61 3.68 -4.45
CA VAL A 64 6.02 4.00 -4.22
C VAL A 64 6.47 4.90 -5.35
N LEU A 65 6.49 6.21 -5.10
CA LEU A 65 6.92 7.23 -6.06
C LEU A 65 8.41 7.48 -5.89
N GLN A 66 9.21 7.08 -6.85
CA GLN A 66 10.67 7.27 -6.78
C GLN A 66 11.15 8.28 -7.82
N ASN A 67 11.90 9.26 -7.37
CA ASN A 67 12.66 10.11 -8.27
C ASN A 67 13.96 9.37 -8.67
N ILE A 68 13.91 8.62 -9.78
CA ILE A 68 15.09 7.92 -10.32
C ILE A 68 16.16 8.92 -10.74
N THR A 69 15.75 9.96 -11.44
CA THR A 69 16.54 11.19 -11.62
C THR A 69 15.69 12.38 -11.21
N PHE A 70 16.19 13.59 -11.34
CA PHE A 70 15.36 14.79 -11.22
C PHE A 70 14.12 14.64 -12.12
N ALA A 71 12.97 14.98 -11.57
CA ALA A 71 11.72 15.24 -12.31
C ALA A 71 11.05 16.45 -11.66
N ASN A 72 10.42 17.30 -12.49
CA ASN A 72 9.68 18.45 -11.97
C ASN A 72 8.30 18.03 -11.40
N ALA A 73 7.60 18.97 -10.77
CA ALA A 73 6.30 18.75 -10.12
C ALA A 73 5.21 18.19 -11.06
N ALA A 74 5.31 18.38 -12.38
CA ALA A 74 4.31 17.90 -13.34
C ALA A 74 4.14 16.38 -13.28
N TYR A 75 5.23 15.63 -13.07
CA TYR A 75 5.16 14.16 -12.94
C TYR A 75 4.38 13.74 -11.70
N ALA A 76 4.70 14.30 -10.53
CA ALA A 76 3.95 14.01 -9.31
C ALA A 76 2.48 14.47 -9.42
N SER A 77 2.23 15.64 -10.04
CA SER A 77 0.88 16.16 -10.26
C SER A 77 0.03 15.22 -11.12
N GLU A 78 0.63 14.58 -12.12
CA GLU A 78 -0.09 13.62 -12.97
C GLU A 78 -0.52 12.37 -12.19
N VAL A 79 0.32 11.88 -11.27
CA VAL A 79 -0.03 10.80 -10.34
C VAL A 79 -1.17 11.24 -9.40
N LEU A 80 -1.07 12.44 -8.82
CA LEU A 80 -2.02 12.97 -7.84
C LEU A 80 -3.42 13.25 -8.43
N LYS A 81 -3.51 13.61 -9.71
CA LYS A 81 -4.80 13.78 -10.41
C LYS A 81 -5.58 12.48 -10.52
N ARG A 82 -4.89 11.33 -10.58
CA ARG A 82 -5.50 10.01 -10.84
C ARG A 82 -5.75 9.20 -9.59
N PHE A 83 -4.89 9.32 -8.57
CA PHE A 83 -4.91 8.45 -7.40
C PHE A 83 -4.89 9.23 -6.09
N SER A 84 -5.71 8.76 -5.13
CA SER A 84 -5.78 9.28 -3.75
C SER A 84 -5.20 8.33 -2.71
N CYS A 85 -4.66 7.18 -3.13
CA CYS A 85 -4.07 6.20 -2.22
C CYS A 85 -2.79 6.73 -1.53
N PRO A 86 -2.34 6.10 -0.44
CA PRO A 86 -1.10 6.47 0.25
C PRO A 86 0.11 6.48 -0.68
N ILE A 87 1.05 7.40 -0.43
CA ILE A 87 2.29 7.55 -1.19
C ILE A 87 3.48 7.43 -0.25
N LEU A 88 4.47 6.60 -0.62
CA LEU A 88 5.83 6.67 -0.13
C LEU A 88 6.69 7.34 -1.21
N LEU A 89 7.23 8.51 -0.88
CA LEU A 89 8.17 9.22 -1.73
C LEU A 89 9.58 8.70 -1.45
N TRP A 90 10.19 8.06 -2.43
CA TRP A 90 11.53 7.50 -2.33
C TRP A 90 12.54 8.31 -3.13
N THR A 91 13.57 8.77 -2.45
CA THR A 91 14.65 9.56 -3.03
C THR A 91 15.96 8.79 -2.97
N LEU A 92 16.65 8.73 -4.10
CA LEU A 92 17.95 8.07 -4.20
C LEU A 92 19.09 8.98 -3.71
N ARG A 93 20.07 8.38 -3.04
CA ARG A 93 21.36 9.00 -2.81
C ARG A 93 22.15 9.06 -4.12
N GLU A 94 22.94 10.13 -4.30
CA GLU A 94 23.88 10.20 -5.43
C GLU A 94 24.85 9.02 -5.39
N PRO A 95 24.96 8.25 -6.49
CA PRO A 95 25.87 7.10 -6.54
C PRO A 95 27.35 7.50 -6.51
N VAL A 96 27.66 8.72 -6.97
CA VAL A 96 29.02 9.27 -7.01
C VAL A 96 28.97 10.76 -6.70
N ILE A 97 29.81 11.20 -5.76
CA ILE A 97 30.04 12.62 -5.43
C ILE A 97 31.53 12.91 -5.65
N ASP A 98 31.86 13.44 -6.84
CA ASP A 98 33.23 13.72 -7.28
C ASP A 98 33.49 15.22 -7.55
N GLY A 99 32.55 16.09 -7.16
CA GLY A 99 32.58 17.54 -7.41
C GLY A 99 32.11 17.93 -8.81
N GLY A 100 31.78 16.97 -9.66
CA GLY A 100 31.18 17.19 -10.97
C GLY A 100 29.65 17.35 -10.92
N ARG A 101 29.00 17.27 -12.09
CA ARG A 101 27.53 17.30 -12.19
C ARG A 101 26.94 16.08 -11.51
N LEU A 102 25.92 16.28 -10.68
CA LEU A 102 25.14 15.19 -10.07
C LEU A 102 24.61 14.24 -11.14
N ARG A 103 24.74 12.93 -10.90
CA ARG A 103 24.35 11.91 -11.88
C ARG A 103 22.86 11.71 -11.91
N LEU A 104 22.18 11.74 -10.76
CA LEU A 104 20.75 11.53 -10.64
C LEU A 104 19.99 12.81 -10.31
N ASN A 105 20.53 13.61 -9.39
CA ASN A 105 19.85 14.78 -8.82
C ASN A 105 18.45 14.47 -8.28
N SER A 106 18.29 13.24 -7.76
CA SER A 106 17.04 12.67 -7.25
C SER A 106 16.43 13.53 -6.13
N LEU A 107 17.26 14.03 -5.20
CA LEU A 107 16.80 14.83 -4.06
C LEU A 107 16.10 16.12 -4.50
N THR A 108 16.61 16.83 -5.50
CA THR A 108 15.94 18.02 -6.03
C THR A 108 14.59 17.67 -6.68
N GLY A 109 14.51 16.51 -7.35
CA GLY A 109 13.25 15.97 -7.87
C GLY A 109 12.25 15.68 -6.76
N ALA A 110 12.72 15.09 -5.65
CA ALA A 110 11.86 14.79 -4.50
C ALA A 110 11.30 16.06 -3.83
N TYR A 111 12.07 17.13 -3.71
CA TYR A 111 11.55 18.42 -3.23
C TYR A 111 10.43 18.94 -4.14
N SER A 112 10.58 18.79 -5.45
CA SER A 112 9.56 19.18 -6.42
C SER A 112 8.30 18.32 -6.29
N ALA A 113 8.46 17.01 -6.14
CA ALA A 113 7.34 16.07 -5.92
C ALA A 113 6.64 16.30 -4.57
N ALA A 114 7.41 16.47 -3.49
CA ALA A 114 6.88 16.74 -2.15
C ALA A 114 6.04 18.03 -2.12
N ASN A 115 6.52 19.09 -2.78
CA ASN A 115 5.78 20.35 -2.91
C ASN A 115 4.45 20.15 -3.66
N ALA A 116 4.43 19.35 -4.73
CA ALA A 116 3.21 19.02 -5.43
C ALA A 116 2.24 18.21 -4.55
N ILE A 117 2.74 17.20 -3.81
CA ILE A 117 1.91 16.40 -2.90
C ILE A 117 1.31 17.29 -1.81
N HIS A 118 2.12 18.17 -1.21
CA HIS A 118 1.65 19.11 -0.21
C HIS A 118 0.56 20.04 -0.76
N ALA A 119 0.75 20.60 -1.94
CA ALA A 119 -0.23 21.49 -2.58
C ALA A 119 -1.56 20.78 -2.91
N PHE A 120 -1.53 19.50 -3.30
CA PHE A 120 -2.73 18.74 -3.67
C PHE A 120 -3.45 18.10 -2.47
N ARG A 121 -2.72 17.65 -1.44
CA ARG A 121 -3.26 16.83 -0.36
C ARG A 121 -3.17 17.47 1.03
N GLY A 122 -2.39 18.53 1.17
CA GLY A 122 -2.09 19.13 2.47
C GLY A 122 -0.84 18.54 3.14
N GLU A 123 -0.55 19.03 4.34
CA GLU A 123 0.64 18.67 5.13
C GLU A 123 0.60 17.21 5.59
N GLY A 124 1.76 16.54 5.62
CA GLY A 124 1.89 15.19 6.17
C GLY A 124 1.18 14.07 5.41
N GLN A 125 0.84 14.29 4.13
CA GLN A 125 0.06 13.34 3.33
C GLN A 125 0.91 12.38 2.49
N PHE A 126 2.16 12.14 2.88
CA PHE A 126 3.04 11.12 2.31
C PHE A 126 4.11 10.69 3.31
N GLU A 127 4.56 9.46 3.18
CA GLU A 127 5.74 8.95 3.86
C GLU A 127 6.98 9.22 2.99
N TYR A 128 8.16 9.28 3.61
CA TYR A 128 9.40 9.63 2.92
C TYR A 128 10.55 8.73 3.31
N VAL A 129 11.31 8.28 2.32
CA VAL A 129 12.57 7.57 2.55
C VAL A 129 13.68 8.08 1.62
N PHE A 130 14.89 8.22 2.17
CA PHE A 130 16.09 8.59 1.45
C PHE A 130 17.13 7.48 1.56
N GLY A 131 17.65 7.04 0.42
CA GLY A 131 18.72 6.04 0.37
C GLY A 131 18.72 5.22 -0.91
N ALA A 132 19.76 4.41 -1.07
CA ALA A 132 19.89 3.46 -2.17
C ALA A 132 19.06 2.18 -1.91
N PRO A 133 18.72 1.39 -2.93
CA PRO A 133 17.98 0.13 -2.75
C PRO A 133 18.65 -0.90 -1.84
N GLN A 134 19.97 -0.77 -1.63
CA GLN A 134 20.76 -1.64 -0.77
C GLN A 134 20.75 -1.23 0.71
N ASP A 135 20.23 -0.05 1.02
CA ASP A 135 20.23 0.49 2.37
C ASP A 135 19.13 -0.17 3.21
N GLU A 136 19.47 -0.56 4.44
CA GLU A 136 18.56 -1.27 5.35
C GLU A 136 17.35 -0.41 5.75
N ASN A 137 17.53 0.90 5.96
CA ASN A 137 16.44 1.83 6.24
C ASN A 137 15.43 1.88 5.09
N VAL A 138 15.88 1.85 3.83
CA VAL A 138 15.00 1.83 2.66
C VAL A 138 14.19 0.56 2.62
N ARG A 139 14.82 -0.60 2.84
CA ARG A 139 14.14 -1.89 2.95
C ARG A 139 13.06 -1.88 4.05
N ALA A 140 13.42 -1.39 5.23
CA ALA A 140 12.53 -1.35 6.39
C ALA A 140 11.30 -0.45 6.14
N GLU A 141 11.48 0.76 5.61
CA GLU A 141 10.39 1.68 5.30
C GLU A 141 9.47 1.15 4.21
N LEU A 142 10.02 0.63 3.11
CA LEU A 142 9.24 0.00 2.05
C LEU A 142 8.42 -1.18 2.59
N HIS A 143 9.04 -2.05 3.38
CA HIS A 143 8.34 -3.19 3.99
C HIS A 143 7.20 -2.72 4.90
N THR A 144 7.47 -1.77 5.79
CA THR A 144 6.46 -1.23 6.72
C THR A 144 5.28 -0.62 5.96
N MET A 145 5.55 0.20 4.94
CA MET A 145 4.51 0.84 4.14
C MET A 145 3.64 -0.19 3.39
N LEU A 146 4.27 -1.19 2.76
CA LEU A 146 3.56 -2.24 2.05
C LEU A 146 2.69 -3.07 2.99
N GLN A 147 3.19 -3.43 4.19
CA GLN A 147 2.41 -4.19 5.17
C GLN A 147 1.26 -3.36 5.75
N ALA A 148 1.51 -2.13 6.17
CA ALA A 148 0.48 -1.25 6.74
C ALA A 148 -0.66 -0.99 5.75
N THR A 149 -0.33 -0.72 4.49
CA THR A 149 -1.35 -0.49 3.46
C THR A 149 -2.12 -1.75 3.07
N LYS A 150 -1.47 -2.93 3.12
CA LYS A 150 -2.15 -4.22 2.92
C LYS A 150 -3.15 -4.51 4.06
N VAL A 151 -2.79 -4.19 5.30
CA VAL A 151 -3.72 -4.26 6.45
C VAL A 151 -4.89 -3.30 6.24
N LEU A 152 -4.63 -2.05 5.87
CA LEU A 152 -5.68 -1.06 5.62
C LEU A 152 -6.62 -1.51 4.47
N TYR A 153 -6.06 -2.09 3.41
CA TYR A 153 -6.83 -2.69 2.32
C TYR A 153 -7.77 -3.79 2.83
N GLY A 154 -7.29 -4.66 3.72
CA GLY A 154 -8.09 -5.71 4.35
C GLY A 154 -9.20 -5.15 5.24
N LEU A 155 -8.87 -4.17 6.09
CA LEU A 155 -9.83 -3.53 6.99
C LEU A 155 -10.98 -2.85 6.23
N ARG A 156 -10.70 -2.13 5.15
CA ARG A 156 -11.72 -1.48 4.32
C ARG A 156 -12.70 -2.45 3.64
N ARG A 157 -12.40 -3.74 3.62
CA ARG A 157 -13.24 -4.82 3.07
C ARG A 157 -13.79 -5.74 4.14
N LEU A 158 -13.38 -5.51 5.39
CA LEU A 158 -13.83 -6.32 6.51
C LEU A 158 -15.27 -5.96 6.87
N LYS A 159 -16.08 -7.01 6.99
CA LYS A 159 -17.41 -6.94 7.58
C LYS A 159 -17.38 -7.68 8.91
N LEU A 160 -17.75 -7.01 9.97
CA LEU A 160 -17.96 -7.61 11.28
C LEU A 160 -19.43 -7.89 11.47
N CYS A 161 -19.77 -9.06 11.99
CA CYS A 161 -21.14 -9.41 12.34
C CYS A 161 -21.28 -9.42 13.86
N ALA A 162 -22.12 -8.52 14.38
CA ALA A 162 -22.54 -8.56 15.78
C ALA A 162 -23.76 -9.46 15.91
N ILE A 163 -23.70 -10.45 16.81
CA ILE A 163 -24.80 -11.39 17.03
C ILE A 163 -25.52 -11.04 18.33
N GLY A 164 -26.80 -10.74 18.21
CA GLY A 164 -27.63 -10.29 19.32
C GLY A 164 -27.34 -8.86 19.75
N HIS A 165 -27.77 -8.49 20.96
CA HIS A 165 -27.59 -7.16 21.51
C HIS A 165 -26.73 -7.18 22.77
N THR A 166 -26.11 -6.05 23.08
CA THR A 166 -25.32 -5.88 24.31
C THR A 166 -26.29 -5.68 25.48
N PRO A 167 -26.19 -6.49 26.57
CA PRO A 167 -27.04 -6.33 27.74
C PRO A 167 -26.85 -4.98 28.44
N GLN A 168 -27.82 -4.59 29.24
CA GLN A 168 -27.73 -3.41 30.08
C GLN A 168 -26.49 -3.44 30.98
N GLY A 169 -25.76 -2.35 31.07
CA GLY A 169 -24.53 -2.23 31.85
C GLY A 169 -23.25 -2.63 31.10
N PHE A 170 -23.33 -3.20 29.90
CA PHE A 170 -22.19 -3.62 29.08
C PHE A 170 -21.94 -2.70 27.86
N GLY A 171 -22.27 -1.42 27.99
CA GLY A 171 -22.09 -0.45 26.89
C GLY A 171 -20.64 -0.34 26.38
N PHE A 172 -19.64 -0.63 27.22
CA PHE A 172 -18.23 -0.69 26.85
C PHE A 172 -17.89 -1.88 25.91
N GLY A 173 -18.75 -2.89 25.81
CA GLY A 173 -18.60 -4.02 24.88
C GLY A 173 -19.20 -3.78 23.50
N ARG A 174 -19.67 -2.54 23.22
CA ARG A 174 -20.23 -2.18 21.90
C ARG A 174 -19.15 -1.67 20.98
N ALA A 175 -19.13 -2.19 19.77
CA ALA A 175 -18.48 -1.54 18.66
C ALA A 175 -19.44 -0.47 18.10
N LEU A 176 -18.96 0.77 17.94
CA LEU A 176 -19.71 1.84 17.31
C LEU A 176 -19.47 1.78 15.81
N ASP A 177 -20.50 1.49 15.04
CA ASP A 177 -20.45 1.31 13.58
C ASP A 177 -19.88 2.55 12.86
N ALA A 178 -20.30 3.74 13.25
CA ALA A 178 -19.79 5.00 12.68
C ALA A 178 -18.28 5.19 12.93
N GLU A 179 -17.79 4.82 14.11
CA GLU A 179 -16.36 4.94 14.45
C GLU A 179 -15.52 3.88 13.74
N LEU A 180 -16.02 2.65 13.61
CA LEU A 180 -15.38 1.61 12.85
C LEU A 180 -15.27 2.00 11.36
N LEU A 181 -16.34 2.50 10.79
CA LEU A 181 -16.36 2.94 9.39
C LEU A 181 -15.42 4.13 9.17
N LYS A 182 -15.49 5.16 10.04
CA LYS A 182 -14.69 6.37 9.93
C LYS A 182 -13.20 6.11 10.08
N ASN A 183 -12.78 5.33 11.08
CA ASN A 183 -11.37 5.16 11.43
C ASN A 183 -10.70 4.05 10.65
N PHE A 184 -11.43 3.01 10.25
CA PHE A 184 -10.86 1.79 9.64
C PHE A 184 -11.51 1.40 8.31
N GLY A 185 -12.64 1.99 7.95
CA GLY A 185 -13.43 1.57 6.79
C GLY A 185 -14.17 0.25 6.99
N VAL A 186 -14.23 -0.27 8.22
CA VAL A 186 -14.89 -1.54 8.59
C VAL A 186 -16.39 -1.36 8.65
N THR A 187 -17.14 -2.27 8.03
CA THR A 187 -18.60 -2.31 8.11
C THR A 187 -19.04 -3.22 9.25
N LEU A 188 -19.94 -2.74 10.12
CA LEU A 188 -20.59 -3.54 11.14
C LEU A 188 -22.00 -3.90 10.69
N GLU A 189 -22.30 -5.20 10.60
CA GLU A 189 -23.64 -5.75 10.38
C GLU A 189 -24.12 -6.41 11.68
N ALA A 190 -25.42 -6.39 11.93
CA ALA A 190 -26.00 -7.04 13.11
C ALA A 190 -27.07 -8.04 12.67
N ILE A 191 -27.07 -9.21 13.31
CA ILE A 191 -28.12 -10.21 13.16
C ILE A 191 -28.69 -10.61 14.53
N GLU A 192 -29.94 -10.99 14.58
CA GLU A 192 -30.54 -11.50 15.79
C GLU A 192 -29.97 -12.88 16.16
N ALA A 193 -29.75 -13.11 17.46
CA ALA A 193 -29.26 -14.39 17.97
C ALA A 193 -30.16 -15.56 17.52
N ARG A 194 -31.46 -15.33 17.42
CA ARG A 194 -32.44 -16.31 16.94
C ARG A 194 -32.17 -16.72 15.49
N GLU A 195 -31.81 -15.78 14.63
CA GLU A 195 -31.46 -16.10 13.22
C GLU A 195 -30.27 -17.06 13.14
N LEU A 196 -29.23 -16.84 13.95
CA LEU A 196 -28.09 -17.73 14.03
C LEU A 196 -28.50 -19.14 14.49
N ILE A 197 -29.32 -19.22 15.55
CA ILE A 197 -29.82 -20.50 16.07
C ILE A 197 -30.66 -21.24 15.05
N ASP A 198 -31.55 -20.54 14.35
CA ASP A 198 -32.41 -21.14 13.34
C ASP A 198 -31.59 -21.63 12.13
N ARG A 199 -30.57 -20.88 11.71
CA ARG A 199 -29.61 -21.33 10.70
C ARG A 199 -28.82 -22.56 11.15
N ALA A 200 -28.31 -22.56 12.38
CA ALA A 200 -27.56 -23.69 12.91
C ALA A 200 -28.38 -24.98 12.88
N LYS A 201 -29.68 -24.91 13.20
CA LYS A 201 -30.58 -26.07 13.16
C LYS A 201 -30.87 -26.58 11.74
N SER A 202 -30.60 -25.80 10.72
CA SER A 202 -30.81 -26.19 9.31
C SER A 202 -29.64 -27.00 8.72
N TYR A 203 -28.51 -27.07 9.41
CA TYR A 203 -27.36 -27.87 9.00
C TYR A 203 -27.40 -29.26 9.60
N SER A 204 -27.04 -30.27 8.81
CA SER A 204 -26.85 -31.62 9.28
C SER A 204 -25.45 -31.83 9.89
N ASP A 205 -25.25 -32.92 10.62
CA ASP A 205 -23.92 -33.29 11.11
C ASP A 205 -22.92 -33.52 9.94
N GLU A 206 -23.42 -34.01 8.81
CA GLU A 206 -22.62 -34.24 7.60
C GLU A 206 -22.13 -32.92 7.00
N ASP A 207 -22.95 -31.86 6.97
CA ASP A 207 -22.56 -30.52 6.52
C ASP A 207 -21.47 -29.91 7.38
N CYS A 208 -21.39 -30.31 8.65
CA CYS A 208 -20.44 -29.79 9.65
C CYS A 208 -19.16 -30.65 9.80
N ALA A 209 -19.10 -31.86 9.22
CA ALA A 209 -18.04 -32.82 9.45
C ALA A 209 -16.63 -32.26 9.20
N ASP A 210 -16.43 -31.57 8.08
CA ASP A 210 -15.12 -30.98 7.74
C ASP A 210 -14.68 -29.90 8.73
N TYR A 211 -15.63 -29.11 9.27
CA TYR A 211 -15.33 -28.10 10.27
C TYR A 211 -14.99 -28.74 11.63
N LEU A 212 -15.67 -29.81 12.00
CA LEU A 212 -15.40 -30.56 13.22
C LEU A 212 -13.98 -31.17 13.17
N GLU A 213 -13.61 -31.79 12.07
CA GLU A 213 -12.25 -32.36 11.91
C GLU A 213 -11.16 -31.26 11.97
N LYS A 214 -11.39 -30.12 11.35
CA LYS A 214 -10.46 -28.96 11.47
C LYS A 214 -10.37 -28.46 12.91
N ALA A 215 -11.49 -28.41 13.63
CA ALA A 215 -11.51 -27.98 15.03
C ALA A 215 -10.76 -28.98 15.92
N LYS A 216 -10.97 -30.30 15.75
CA LYS A 216 -10.27 -31.36 16.45
C LYS A 216 -8.75 -31.32 16.20
N ALA A 217 -8.34 -31.04 14.95
CA ALA A 217 -6.93 -30.90 14.62
C ALA A 217 -6.27 -29.66 15.24
N ALA A 218 -7.05 -28.59 15.47
CA ALA A 218 -6.55 -27.32 16.02
C ALA A 218 -6.56 -27.27 17.55
N VAL A 219 -7.42 -28.05 18.23
CA VAL A 219 -7.64 -27.99 19.66
C VAL A 219 -7.46 -29.38 20.27
N ALA A 220 -6.42 -29.58 21.11
CA ALA A 220 -6.20 -30.83 21.78
C ALA A 220 -7.31 -31.12 22.79
N GLY A 221 -7.87 -32.35 22.76
CA GLY A 221 -8.92 -32.79 23.68
C GLY A 221 -10.34 -32.36 23.30
N LEU A 222 -10.57 -31.96 22.06
CA LEU A 222 -11.88 -31.77 21.48
C LEU A 222 -12.36 -33.13 20.92
N ASP A 223 -13.28 -33.78 21.63
CA ASP A 223 -13.89 -35.08 21.26
C ASP A 223 -15.17 -34.88 20.43
#